data_2bbef2d478df5466eb5b561e197d43fd
#
_entry.id   2bbef2d478df5466eb5b561e197d43fd
#
_cell.length_a   1.000
_cell.length_b   1.000
_cell.length_c   1.000
_cell.angle_alpha   90.00
_cell.angle_beta   90.00
_cell.angle_gamma   90.00
#
_symmetry.space_group_name_H-M   'P 1'
#
loop_
_entity.id
_entity.type
_entity.pdbx_description
1 polymer ?
#
loop_
_entity_poly.entity_id
_entity_poly.type
_entity_poly.pdbx_seq_one_letter_code
_entity_poly.pdbx_strand_id
1 'polypeptide(L)'
;NLRNRSALFWMTVFPIVRATMFNGLFGGLAEAYELKPVPMAVIEDTRWQQADGARTFVDALAGETESASDDTTYAEIDQKLLTITTVDTVKEAEQRLADGTANGYLTADNNGRLAMTVSRETAVTAKDSTQNSGLDISLAALRSVIDLYNRTDAVTRQTIADNPQAALSRNFWNSVGQNVDMTHETTLTHFQPDEIARYYYALLAMSCMMAMGYSISTVAA
;
A
#
# COMPACT_ATOMS: atom_id res chain seq x y z
N ASN A 1 -45.67 -22.55 -16.42
CA ASN A 1 -45.37 -21.35 -15.56
C ASN A 1 -44.75 -20.15 -16.30
N LEU A 2 -44.55 -20.25 -17.63
CA LEU A 2 -44.15 -19.10 -18.48
C LEU A 2 -45.18 -17.99 -18.53
N ARG A 3 -46.42 -18.26 -18.04
CA ARG A 3 -47.53 -17.27 -18.02
C ARG A 3 -47.42 -16.26 -16.88
N ASN A 4 -46.62 -16.52 -15.86
CA ASN A 4 -46.43 -15.55 -14.77
C ASN A 4 -45.18 -14.65 -15.06
N ARG A 5 -45.43 -13.51 -15.68
CA ARG A 5 -44.41 -12.53 -16.09
C ARG A 5 -43.60 -11.98 -14.90
N SER A 6 -44.26 -11.86 -13.75
CA SER A 6 -43.58 -11.39 -12.52
C SER A 6 -42.57 -12.41 -12.01
N ALA A 7 -42.92 -13.70 -12.00
CA ALA A 7 -42.00 -14.74 -11.58
C ALA A 7 -40.79 -14.87 -12.52
N LEU A 8 -40.99 -14.76 -13.84
CA LEU A 8 -39.92 -14.72 -14.83
C LEU A 8 -38.99 -13.53 -14.63
N PHE A 9 -39.52 -12.37 -14.34
CA PHE A 9 -38.70 -11.18 -14.04
C PHE A 9 -37.81 -11.41 -12.82
N TRP A 10 -38.39 -11.86 -11.71
CA TRP A 10 -37.63 -12.07 -10.48
C TRP A 10 -36.61 -13.20 -10.59
N MET A 11 -36.89 -14.23 -11.38
CA MET A 11 -35.95 -15.35 -11.58
C MET A 11 -34.79 -15.04 -12.53
N THR A 12 -35.03 -14.20 -13.56
CA THR A 12 -34.04 -14.03 -14.65
C THR A 12 -33.45 -12.62 -14.68
N VAL A 13 -34.29 -11.59 -14.65
CA VAL A 13 -33.85 -10.21 -14.84
C VAL A 13 -33.23 -9.64 -13.55
N PHE A 14 -33.83 -9.93 -12.42
CA PHE A 14 -33.36 -9.41 -11.14
C PHE A 14 -31.95 -9.85 -10.76
N PRO A 15 -31.55 -11.14 -10.89
CA PRO A 15 -30.17 -11.55 -10.65
C PRO A 15 -29.17 -10.86 -11.58
N ILE A 16 -29.52 -10.67 -12.85
CA ILE A 16 -28.66 -9.98 -13.83
C ILE A 16 -28.47 -8.51 -13.45
N VAL A 17 -29.57 -7.80 -13.18
CA VAL A 17 -29.52 -6.39 -12.75
C VAL A 17 -28.70 -6.25 -11.48
N ARG A 18 -28.90 -7.13 -10.52
CA ARG A 18 -28.15 -7.14 -9.26
C ARG A 18 -26.65 -7.39 -9.49
N ALA A 19 -26.31 -8.40 -10.29
CA ALA A 19 -24.92 -8.70 -10.62
C ALA A 19 -24.23 -7.53 -11.33
N THR A 20 -24.92 -6.89 -12.27
CA THR A 20 -24.40 -5.71 -12.98
C THR A 20 -24.22 -4.52 -12.05
N MET A 21 -25.18 -4.27 -11.15
CA MET A 21 -25.11 -3.21 -10.16
C MET A 21 -23.95 -3.45 -9.18
N PHE A 22 -23.77 -4.68 -8.71
CA PHE A 22 -22.67 -5.02 -7.83
C PHE A 22 -21.30 -4.91 -8.54
N ASN A 23 -21.21 -5.37 -9.79
CA ASN A 23 -19.99 -5.19 -10.57
C ASN A 23 -19.64 -3.72 -10.76
N GLY A 24 -20.66 -2.85 -10.99
CA GLY A 24 -20.45 -1.41 -11.06
C GLY A 24 -20.04 -0.75 -9.74
N LEU A 25 -20.53 -1.28 -8.60
CA LEU A 25 -20.20 -0.75 -7.27
C LEU A 25 -18.84 -1.26 -6.74
N PHE A 26 -18.50 -2.52 -7.02
CA PHE A 26 -17.35 -3.19 -6.43
C PHE A 26 -16.26 -3.53 -7.44
N GLY A 27 -16.51 -3.39 -8.75
CA GLY A 27 -15.53 -3.69 -9.79
C GLY A 27 -14.25 -2.84 -9.71
N GLY A 28 -14.35 -1.61 -9.17
CA GLY A 28 -13.20 -0.73 -8.92
C GLY A 28 -12.60 -0.85 -7.51
N LEU A 29 -13.12 -1.75 -6.67
CA LEU A 29 -12.69 -1.83 -5.27
C LEU A 29 -11.24 -2.32 -5.15
N ALA A 30 -10.83 -3.26 -5.99
CA ALA A 30 -9.46 -3.75 -6.03
C ALA A 30 -8.47 -2.62 -6.37
N GLU A 31 -8.78 -1.80 -7.39
CA GLU A 31 -7.98 -0.63 -7.78
C GLU A 31 -7.95 0.46 -6.70
N ALA A 32 -9.01 0.58 -5.90
CA ALA A 32 -9.10 1.56 -4.82
C ALA A 32 -8.18 1.22 -3.63
N TYR A 33 -7.83 -0.06 -3.46
CA TYR A 33 -6.90 -0.53 -2.43
C TYR A 33 -5.50 -0.82 -2.95
N GLU A 34 -5.24 -0.58 -4.23
CA GLU A 34 -3.91 -0.71 -4.81
C GLU A 34 -3.00 0.38 -4.28
N LEU A 35 -1.77 0.00 -3.91
CA LEU A 35 -0.75 0.95 -3.47
C LEU A 35 -0.38 1.85 -4.64
N LYS A 36 -0.55 3.15 -4.46
CA LYS A 36 -0.19 4.16 -5.46
C LYS A 36 1.08 4.89 -5.03
N PRO A 37 2.01 5.15 -5.95
CA PRO A 37 3.18 5.95 -5.63
C PRO A 37 2.77 7.31 -5.07
N VAL A 38 3.35 7.68 -3.92
CA VAL A 38 3.08 8.96 -3.26
C VAL A 38 4.06 10.00 -3.80
N PRO A 39 3.61 11.09 -4.44
CA PRO A 39 4.49 12.17 -4.85
C PRO A 39 5.01 12.94 -3.62
N MET A 40 6.32 12.89 -3.41
CA MET A 40 7.00 13.51 -2.29
C MET A 40 8.12 14.43 -2.78
N ALA A 41 8.28 15.60 -2.15
CA ALA A 41 9.45 16.42 -2.35
C ALA A 41 10.59 15.97 -1.42
N VAL A 42 11.80 15.89 -1.93
CA VAL A 42 13.01 15.59 -1.13
C VAL A 42 13.87 16.84 -1.07
N ILE A 43 14.22 17.27 0.14
CA ILE A 43 15.04 18.47 0.32
C ILE A 43 16.51 18.06 0.28
N GLU A 44 17.21 18.45 -0.80
CA GLU A 44 18.63 18.18 -1.00
C GLU A 44 19.50 19.25 -0.35
N ASP A 45 19.53 19.27 0.98
CA ASP A 45 20.46 20.09 1.74
C ASP A 45 21.78 19.35 2.04
N THR A 46 22.70 20.01 2.68
CA THR A 46 24.00 19.42 3.09
C THR A 46 23.84 18.19 4.00
N ARG A 47 22.77 18.11 4.78
CA ARG A 47 22.48 16.96 5.64
C ARG A 47 22.04 15.78 4.82
N TRP A 48 21.20 16.01 3.80
CA TRP A 48 20.79 14.97 2.85
C TRP A 48 21.99 14.38 2.10
N GLN A 49 22.91 15.25 1.65
CA GLN A 49 24.12 14.80 0.95
C GLN A 49 25.04 13.97 1.81
N GLN A 50 25.03 14.14 3.13
CA GLN A 50 25.82 13.36 4.10
C GLN A 50 25.09 12.09 4.56
N ALA A 51 23.81 11.94 4.25
CA ALA A 51 22.97 10.82 4.69
C ALA A 51 22.86 9.74 3.60
N ASP A 52 24.00 9.15 3.19
CA ASP A 52 24.04 8.15 2.11
C ASP A 52 23.05 7.00 2.30
N GLY A 53 22.91 6.49 3.53
CA GLY A 53 21.95 5.43 3.83
C GLY A 53 20.48 5.85 3.62
N ALA A 54 20.14 7.08 4.00
CA ALA A 54 18.80 7.63 3.80
C ALA A 54 18.50 7.83 2.32
N ARG A 55 19.48 8.31 1.56
CA ARG A 55 19.38 8.52 0.11
C ARG A 55 19.15 7.18 -0.60
N THR A 56 20.04 6.21 -0.38
CA THR A 56 19.90 4.86 -0.97
C THR A 56 18.55 4.23 -0.63
N PHE A 57 18.08 4.40 0.60
CA PHE A 57 16.78 3.88 1.03
C PHE A 57 15.61 4.56 0.30
N VAL A 58 15.64 5.88 0.15
CA VAL A 58 14.59 6.63 -0.54
C VAL A 58 14.60 6.34 -2.04
N ASP A 59 15.78 6.21 -2.66
CA ASP A 59 15.94 5.81 -4.07
C ASP A 59 15.38 4.39 -4.32
N ALA A 60 15.60 3.47 -3.36
CA ALA A 60 15.01 2.14 -3.42
C ALA A 60 13.47 2.18 -3.37
N LEU A 61 12.87 3.02 -2.51
CA LEU A 61 11.42 3.20 -2.44
C LEU A 61 10.83 3.85 -3.70
N ALA A 62 11.62 4.65 -4.41
CA ALA A 62 11.26 5.24 -5.69
C ALA A 62 11.45 4.29 -6.89
N GLY A 63 12.12 3.15 -6.66
CA GLY A 63 12.47 2.21 -7.72
C GLY A 63 13.54 2.78 -8.67
N GLU A 64 14.41 3.67 -8.19
CA GLU A 64 15.50 4.29 -8.95
C GLU A 64 16.87 3.62 -8.69
N THR A 65 16.91 2.54 -7.92
CA THR A 65 18.12 1.75 -7.73
C THR A 65 18.50 1.07 -9.04
N GLU A 66 19.53 1.57 -9.69
CA GLU A 66 20.25 0.80 -10.70
C GLU A 66 20.75 -0.49 -10.03
N SER A 67 20.36 -1.62 -10.61
CA SER A 67 20.77 -2.96 -10.16
C SER A 67 22.31 -3.05 -10.13
N ALA A 68 22.91 -2.68 -9.01
CA ALA A 68 24.32 -2.90 -8.75
C ALA A 68 24.44 -4.28 -8.10
N SER A 69 24.85 -5.27 -8.92
CA SER A 69 25.39 -6.58 -8.57
C SER A 69 24.45 -7.60 -7.90
N ASP A 70 24.34 -8.64 -8.55
CA ASP A 70 23.91 -10.04 -8.56
C ASP A 70 23.93 -10.83 -7.23
N ASP A 71 24.00 -10.24 -6.04
CA ASP A 71 24.11 -11.02 -4.80
C ASP A 71 23.52 -10.38 -3.51
N THR A 72 22.62 -9.42 -3.61
CA THR A 72 21.87 -8.97 -2.44
C THR A 72 20.38 -9.11 -2.70
N THR A 73 19.80 -10.15 -2.11
CA THR A 73 18.37 -10.42 -2.01
C THR A 73 17.70 -9.33 -1.17
N TYR A 74 17.63 -8.11 -1.68
CA TYR A 74 16.56 -7.21 -1.30
C TYR A 74 15.35 -7.69 -2.10
N ALA A 75 14.29 -8.07 -1.43
CA ALA A 75 13.02 -8.34 -2.07
C ALA A 75 12.76 -7.19 -3.04
N GLU A 76 12.75 -7.48 -4.31
CA GLU A 76 12.38 -6.58 -5.38
C GLU A 76 11.00 -6.03 -4.98
N ILE A 77 10.98 -4.80 -4.46
CA ILE A 77 9.72 -4.11 -4.21
C ILE A 77 9.24 -3.73 -5.61
N ASP A 78 8.52 -4.65 -6.22
CA ASP A 78 7.97 -4.53 -7.59
C ASP A 78 6.97 -3.37 -7.72
N GLN A 79 6.68 -2.68 -6.61
CA GLN A 79 5.78 -1.53 -6.55
C GLN A 79 6.51 -0.29 -6.03
N LYS A 80 6.62 0.70 -6.88
CA LYS A 80 7.09 2.03 -6.48
C LYS A 80 6.17 2.60 -5.40
N LEU A 81 6.74 2.91 -4.23
CA LEU A 81 6.00 3.56 -3.14
C LEU A 81 6.09 5.08 -3.20
N LEU A 82 7.12 5.60 -3.85
CA LEU A 82 7.41 7.02 -3.96
C LEU A 82 7.56 7.48 -5.40
N THR A 83 7.13 8.69 -5.66
CA THR A 83 7.59 9.50 -6.80
C THR A 83 8.32 10.71 -6.23
N ILE A 84 9.63 10.80 -6.50
CA ILE A 84 10.49 11.82 -5.90
C ILE A 84 10.55 13.04 -6.79
N THR A 85 10.53 14.23 -6.18
CA THR A 85 10.89 15.48 -6.81
C THR A 85 11.86 16.20 -5.88
N THR A 86 13.08 16.46 -6.35
CA THR A 86 14.11 17.14 -5.57
C THR A 86 13.86 18.63 -5.51
N VAL A 87 14.14 19.25 -4.35
CA VAL A 87 14.04 20.68 -4.10
C VAL A 87 15.20 21.12 -3.20
N ASP A 88 15.64 22.36 -3.36
CA ASP A 88 16.79 22.88 -2.61
C ASP A 88 16.42 23.39 -1.22
N THR A 89 15.18 23.78 -1.00
CA THR A 89 14.75 24.45 0.23
C THR A 89 13.41 23.94 0.75
N VAL A 90 13.24 24.02 2.08
CA VAL A 90 11.95 23.76 2.75
C VAL A 90 10.83 24.62 2.17
N LYS A 91 11.13 25.88 1.85
CA LYS A 91 10.14 26.83 1.32
C LYS A 91 9.62 26.40 -0.05
N GLU A 92 10.48 25.86 -0.90
CA GLU A 92 10.07 25.30 -2.19
C GLU A 92 9.24 24.03 -2.01
N ALA A 93 9.61 23.17 -1.06
CA ALA A 93 8.83 21.99 -0.71
C ALA A 93 7.42 22.38 -0.21
N GLU A 94 7.30 23.39 0.66
CA GLU A 94 6.02 23.90 1.15
C GLU A 94 5.19 24.53 0.01
N GLN A 95 5.82 25.17 -0.96
CA GLN A 95 5.12 25.70 -2.12
C GLN A 95 4.55 24.55 -2.98
N ARG A 96 5.31 23.48 -3.19
CA ARG A 96 4.82 22.28 -3.92
C ARG A 96 3.67 21.60 -3.20
N LEU A 97 3.68 21.62 -1.85
CA LEU A 97 2.54 21.15 -1.06
C LEU A 97 1.30 22.04 -1.29
N ALA A 98 1.48 23.36 -1.27
CA ALA A 98 0.38 24.31 -1.49
C ALA A 98 -0.18 24.21 -2.90
N ASP A 99 0.66 23.97 -3.89
CA ASP A 99 0.28 23.78 -5.30
C ASP A 99 -0.33 22.38 -5.58
N GLY A 100 -0.32 21.47 -4.58
CA GLY A 100 -0.82 20.11 -4.70
C GLY A 100 0.03 19.20 -5.60
N THR A 101 1.25 19.61 -5.96
CA THR A 101 2.19 18.82 -6.79
C THR A 101 2.98 17.79 -5.97
N ALA A 102 3.03 17.94 -4.64
CA ALA A 102 3.55 16.98 -3.70
C ALA A 102 2.58 16.79 -2.53
N ASN A 103 2.49 15.57 -2.02
CA ASN A 103 1.66 15.24 -0.86
C ASN A 103 2.39 15.44 0.47
N GLY A 104 3.69 15.59 0.42
CA GLY A 104 4.55 15.80 1.57
C GLY A 104 5.99 16.05 1.14
N TYR A 105 6.87 16.21 2.12
CA TYR A 105 8.31 16.29 1.86
C TYR A 105 9.11 15.47 2.87
N LEU A 106 10.28 15.02 2.43
CA LEU A 106 11.25 14.27 3.20
C LEU A 106 12.48 15.14 3.49
N THR A 107 12.97 15.05 4.72
CA THR A 107 14.22 15.68 5.16
C THR A 107 15.07 14.66 5.90
N ALA A 108 16.40 14.81 5.86
CA ALA A 108 17.30 14.11 6.74
C ALA A 108 17.78 15.00 7.89
N ASP A 109 17.91 14.46 9.09
CA ASP A 109 18.57 15.13 10.19
C ASP A 109 20.10 14.95 10.13
N ASN A 110 20.84 15.58 11.05
CA ASN A 110 22.31 15.47 11.14
C ASN A 110 22.78 14.03 11.43
N ASN A 111 21.90 13.15 11.84
CA ASN A 111 22.18 11.74 12.13
C ASN A 111 21.71 10.83 10.99
N GLY A 112 21.28 11.35 9.85
CA GLY A 112 20.76 10.55 8.73
C GLY A 112 19.38 9.95 8.97
N ARG A 113 18.65 10.39 10.02
CA ARG A 113 17.25 9.98 10.23
C ARG A 113 16.34 10.72 9.27
N LEU A 114 15.38 10.01 8.74
CA LEU A 114 14.37 10.56 7.85
C LEU A 114 13.19 11.13 8.64
N ALA A 115 12.83 12.36 8.32
CA ALA A 115 11.59 12.99 8.78
C ALA A 115 10.66 13.22 7.59
N MET A 116 9.41 12.78 7.74
CA MET A 116 8.35 12.96 6.74
C MET A 116 7.36 14.00 7.26
N THR A 117 7.13 15.03 6.45
CA THR A 117 6.09 16.04 6.69
C THR A 117 5.02 15.88 5.61
N VAL A 118 3.77 15.72 6.01
CA VAL A 118 2.61 15.57 5.11
C VAL A 118 1.68 16.76 5.28
N SER A 119 1.10 17.24 4.20
CA SER A 119 0.09 18.30 4.25
C SER A 119 -1.10 17.85 5.11
N ARG A 120 -1.61 18.76 5.94
CA ARG A 120 -2.81 18.49 6.74
C ARG A 120 -4.03 18.22 5.86
N GLU A 121 -4.11 18.88 4.72
CA GLU A 121 -5.19 18.70 3.74
C GLU A 121 -5.11 17.31 3.12
N THR A 122 -3.92 16.85 2.74
CA THR A 122 -3.70 15.49 2.26
C THR A 122 -4.08 14.46 3.32
N ALA A 123 -3.69 14.67 4.56
CA ALA A 123 -3.99 13.77 5.67
C ALA A 123 -5.50 13.72 6.01
N VAL A 124 -6.24 14.82 5.81
CA VAL A 124 -7.69 14.88 6.03
C VAL A 124 -8.43 14.30 4.83
N THR A 125 -8.02 14.62 3.60
CA THR A 125 -8.64 14.11 2.37
C THR A 125 -8.48 12.60 2.25
N ALA A 126 -7.33 12.07 2.67
CA ALA A 126 -7.09 10.65 2.75
C ALA A 126 -8.06 9.96 3.73
N LYS A 127 -8.44 10.62 4.83
CA LYS A 127 -9.33 10.07 5.85
C LYS A 127 -10.81 10.13 5.48
N ASP A 128 -11.24 11.10 4.67
CA ASP A 128 -12.66 11.39 4.43
C ASP A 128 -13.21 10.86 3.09
N SER A 129 -12.35 10.43 2.16
CA SER A 129 -12.83 10.00 0.85
C SER A 129 -12.59 8.51 0.59
N THR A 130 -13.67 7.80 0.36
CA THR A 130 -13.68 6.42 -0.18
C THR A 130 -12.96 6.30 -1.54
N GLN A 131 -12.68 7.41 -2.21
CA GLN A 131 -11.98 7.44 -3.49
C GLN A 131 -10.44 7.52 -3.37
N ASN A 132 -9.91 7.87 -2.19
CA ASN A 132 -8.48 8.03 -1.93
C ASN A 132 -7.91 6.99 -0.96
N SER A 133 -8.60 5.87 -0.74
CA SER A 133 -8.14 4.80 0.15
C SER A 133 -6.75 4.26 -0.23
N GLY A 134 -6.42 4.21 -1.53
CA GLY A 134 -5.09 3.81 -1.99
C GLY A 134 -3.97 4.76 -1.53
N LEU A 135 -4.21 6.08 -1.54
CA LEU A 135 -3.23 7.07 -1.06
C LEU A 135 -3.03 6.96 0.45
N ASP A 136 -4.10 6.73 1.20
CA ASP A 136 -4.06 6.58 2.66
C ASP A 136 -3.24 5.35 3.06
N ILE A 137 -3.48 4.23 2.38
CA ILE A 137 -2.72 2.99 2.57
C ILE A 137 -1.25 3.21 2.22
N SER A 138 -0.96 3.87 1.09
CA SER A 138 0.41 4.16 0.67
C SER A 138 1.15 5.08 1.64
N LEU A 139 0.48 6.11 2.17
CA LEU A 139 1.04 7.00 3.20
C LEU A 139 1.30 6.27 4.52
N ALA A 140 0.38 5.40 4.94
CA ALA A 140 0.55 4.59 6.14
C ALA A 140 1.69 3.58 5.99
N ALA A 141 1.79 2.91 4.85
CA ALA A 141 2.88 2.02 4.50
C ALA A 141 4.22 2.75 4.49
N LEU A 142 4.30 3.90 3.80
CA LEU A 142 5.49 4.74 3.73
C LEU A 142 5.95 5.18 5.12
N ARG A 143 5.03 5.62 5.97
CA ARG A 143 5.34 6.00 7.36
C ARG A 143 5.91 4.82 8.14
N SER A 144 5.31 3.65 8.02
CA SER A 144 5.79 2.44 8.69
C SER A 144 7.20 2.05 8.26
N VAL A 145 7.47 2.15 6.96
CA VAL A 145 8.78 1.81 6.38
C VAL A 145 9.85 2.82 6.78
N ILE A 146 9.54 4.11 6.82
CA ILE A 146 10.45 5.16 7.32
C ILE A 146 10.73 4.97 8.83
N ASP A 147 9.72 4.67 9.63
CA ASP A 147 9.89 4.38 11.05
C ASP A 147 10.79 3.15 11.26
N LEU A 148 10.61 2.11 10.46
CA LEU A 148 11.46 0.92 10.50
C LEU A 148 12.91 1.26 10.15
N TYR A 149 13.13 2.01 9.07
CA TYR A 149 14.46 2.50 8.69
C TYR A 149 15.13 3.26 9.83
N ASN A 150 14.44 4.26 10.40
CA ASN A 150 14.98 5.06 11.49
C ASN A 150 15.34 4.24 12.74
N ARG A 151 14.52 3.23 13.07
CA ARG A 151 14.80 2.33 14.20
C ARG A 151 15.99 1.45 13.91
N THR A 152 16.06 0.85 12.72
CA THR A 152 17.18 0.00 12.31
C THR A 152 18.49 0.79 12.28
N ASP A 153 18.50 1.99 11.70
CA ASP A 153 19.65 2.88 11.68
C ASP A 153 20.12 3.23 13.11
N ALA A 154 19.17 3.59 14.00
CA ALA A 154 19.49 3.91 15.39
C ALA A 154 20.10 2.73 16.14
N VAL A 155 19.57 1.52 15.99
CA VAL A 155 20.10 0.30 16.61
C VAL A 155 21.48 -0.03 16.04
N THR A 156 21.63 0.08 14.73
CA THR A 156 22.92 -0.17 14.04
C THR A 156 24.02 0.77 14.56
N ARG A 157 23.73 2.06 14.64
CA ARG A 157 24.66 3.08 15.18
C ARG A 157 25.01 2.81 16.64
N GLN A 158 24.03 2.49 17.46
CA GLN A 158 24.24 2.15 18.86
C GLN A 158 25.14 0.92 18.99
N THR A 159 24.86 -0.13 18.22
CA THR A 159 25.67 -1.37 18.25
C THR A 159 27.11 -1.12 17.82
N ILE A 160 27.33 -0.26 16.81
CA ILE A 160 28.68 0.11 16.37
C ILE A 160 29.38 0.98 17.41
N ALA A 161 28.65 1.89 18.09
CA ALA A 161 29.20 2.72 19.16
C ALA A 161 29.66 1.87 20.36
N ASP A 162 28.84 0.86 20.74
CA ASP A 162 29.16 -0.05 21.85
C ASP A 162 30.25 -1.08 21.47
N ASN A 163 30.31 -1.46 20.21
CA ASN A 163 31.33 -2.40 19.69
C ASN A 163 31.78 -2.01 18.29
N PRO A 164 32.84 -1.19 18.16
CA PRO A 164 33.36 -0.74 16.87
C PRO A 164 33.82 -1.89 15.96
N GLN A 165 34.22 -3.05 16.54
CA GLN A 165 34.58 -4.23 15.77
C GLN A 165 33.41 -4.82 14.98
N ALA A 166 32.19 -4.58 15.40
CA ALA A 166 30.99 -5.02 14.69
C ALA A 166 30.92 -4.44 13.27
N ALA A 167 31.34 -3.20 13.09
CA ALA A 167 31.36 -2.54 11.78
C ALA A 167 32.25 -3.27 10.74
N LEU A 168 33.27 -4.02 11.20
CA LEU A 168 34.17 -4.81 10.37
C LEU A 168 33.66 -6.23 10.09
N SER A 169 32.56 -6.62 10.74
CA SER A 169 32.02 -7.98 10.64
C SER A 169 31.02 -8.09 9.50
N ARG A 170 31.28 -8.94 8.52
CA ARG A 170 30.35 -9.27 7.45
C ARG A 170 29.05 -9.87 8.00
N ASN A 171 29.12 -10.66 9.07
CA ASN A 171 27.96 -11.28 9.70
C ASN A 171 27.02 -10.23 10.32
N PHE A 172 27.59 -9.15 10.87
CA PHE A 172 26.80 -8.04 11.40
C PHE A 172 25.97 -7.37 10.29
N TRP A 173 26.60 -7.01 9.18
CA TRP A 173 25.93 -6.38 8.06
C TRP A 173 24.88 -7.30 7.41
N ASN A 174 25.19 -8.58 7.29
CA ASN A 174 24.23 -9.57 6.84
C ASN A 174 23.02 -9.64 7.78
N SER A 175 23.22 -9.56 9.10
CA SER A 175 22.11 -9.59 10.07
C SER A 175 21.26 -8.32 10.02
N VAL A 176 21.86 -7.16 9.79
CA VAL A 176 21.14 -5.88 9.61
C VAL A 176 20.31 -5.88 8.34
N GLY A 177 20.85 -6.48 7.25
CA GLY A 177 20.16 -6.59 5.97
C GLY A 177 19.19 -7.76 5.87
N GLN A 178 19.21 -8.70 6.82
CA GLN A 178 18.25 -9.81 6.82
C GLN A 178 16.86 -9.30 7.18
N ASN A 179 15.95 -9.43 6.24
CA ASN A 179 14.53 -9.30 6.50
C ASN A 179 14.11 -10.53 7.32
N VAL A 180 13.97 -10.37 8.64
CA VAL A 180 13.44 -11.43 9.50
C VAL A 180 11.95 -11.47 9.25
N ASP A 181 11.55 -12.38 8.37
CA ASP A 181 10.15 -12.68 8.12
C ASP A 181 9.54 -13.32 9.38
N MET A 182 8.98 -12.46 10.23
CA MET A 182 8.35 -12.88 11.50
C MET A 182 6.94 -13.40 11.31
N THR A 183 6.37 -13.20 10.13
CA THR A 183 5.00 -13.62 9.81
C THR A 183 5.04 -14.55 8.61
N HIS A 184 4.76 -15.82 8.84
CA HIS A 184 4.61 -16.78 7.76
C HIS A 184 3.12 -16.99 7.50
N GLU A 185 2.63 -16.53 6.36
CA GLU A 185 1.28 -16.85 5.92
C GLU A 185 1.23 -18.32 5.51
N THR A 186 0.55 -19.11 6.32
CA THR A 186 0.30 -20.51 6.00
C THR A 186 -1.12 -20.66 5.51
N THR A 187 -1.30 -20.94 4.23
CA THR A 187 -2.60 -21.34 3.70
C THR A 187 -2.91 -22.77 4.13
N LEU A 188 -3.97 -22.94 4.92
CA LEU A 188 -4.45 -24.25 5.37
C LEU A 188 -5.09 -25.07 4.27
N THR A 189 -5.34 -24.49 3.11
CA THR A 189 -5.92 -25.12 1.93
C THR A 189 -5.24 -24.62 0.67
N HIS A 190 -5.18 -25.43 -0.38
CA HIS A 190 -4.67 -25.03 -1.70
C HIS A 190 -5.52 -23.96 -2.40
N PHE A 191 -6.54 -23.47 -1.74
CA PHE A 191 -7.45 -22.45 -2.24
C PHE A 191 -7.21 -21.16 -1.47
N GLN A 192 -6.63 -20.17 -2.13
CA GLN A 192 -6.64 -18.78 -1.66
C GLN A 192 -7.95 -18.13 -2.11
N PRO A 193 -8.94 -17.98 -1.24
CA PRO A 193 -10.16 -17.32 -1.64
C PRO A 193 -9.87 -15.82 -1.75
N ASP A 194 -10.00 -15.29 -2.95
CA ASP A 194 -10.09 -13.86 -3.17
C ASP A 194 -11.26 -13.32 -2.32
N GLU A 195 -10.99 -12.33 -1.48
CA GLU A 195 -11.99 -11.69 -0.61
C GLU A 195 -13.21 -11.23 -1.42
N ILE A 196 -12.99 -10.67 -2.61
CA ILE A 196 -14.04 -10.22 -3.52
C ILE A 196 -14.85 -11.42 -4.03
N ALA A 197 -14.20 -12.53 -4.37
CA ALA A 197 -14.89 -13.74 -4.81
C ALA A 197 -15.80 -14.31 -3.73
N ARG A 198 -15.43 -14.22 -2.44
CA ARG A 198 -16.30 -14.63 -1.32
C ARG A 198 -17.61 -13.85 -1.30
N TYR A 199 -17.57 -12.53 -1.51
CA TYR A 199 -18.78 -11.71 -1.59
C TYR A 199 -19.64 -12.09 -2.81
N TYR A 200 -19.03 -12.35 -3.96
CA TYR A 200 -19.76 -12.81 -5.15
C TYR A 200 -20.45 -14.16 -4.92
N TYR A 201 -19.76 -15.11 -4.31
CA TYR A 201 -20.36 -16.42 -4.00
C TYR A 201 -21.50 -16.31 -2.98
N ALA A 202 -21.34 -15.48 -1.94
CA ALA A 202 -22.39 -15.23 -0.96
C ALA A 202 -23.63 -14.60 -1.61
N LEU A 203 -23.45 -13.64 -2.50
CA LEU A 203 -24.53 -12.98 -3.24
C LEU A 203 -25.20 -13.93 -4.22
N LEU A 204 -24.43 -14.79 -4.90
CA LEU A 204 -24.98 -15.82 -5.78
C LEU A 204 -25.82 -16.81 -5.00
N ALA A 205 -25.33 -17.32 -3.88
CA ALA A 205 -26.07 -18.22 -3.00
C ALA A 205 -27.39 -17.60 -2.51
N MET A 206 -27.35 -16.33 -2.05
CA MET A 206 -28.54 -15.60 -1.63
C MET A 206 -29.53 -15.42 -2.76
N SER A 207 -29.07 -15.15 -3.98
CA SER A 207 -29.92 -15.02 -5.17
C SER A 207 -30.59 -16.35 -5.54
N CYS A 208 -29.88 -17.46 -5.43
CA CYS A 208 -30.41 -18.80 -5.64
C CYS A 208 -31.48 -19.15 -4.57
N MET A 209 -31.25 -18.82 -3.30
CA MET A 209 -32.22 -19.05 -2.22
C MET A 209 -33.50 -18.26 -2.43
N MET A 210 -33.44 -17.00 -2.86
CA MET A 210 -34.59 -16.18 -3.20
C MET A 210 -35.36 -16.78 -4.40
N ALA A 211 -34.67 -17.23 -5.45
CA ALA A 211 -35.30 -17.87 -6.62
C ALA A 211 -36.03 -19.16 -6.21
N MET A 212 -35.45 -19.96 -5.32
CA MET A 212 -36.14 -21.17 -4.80
C MET A 212 -37.38 -20.80 -3.99
N GLY A 213 -37.31 -19.79 -3.12
CA GLY A 213 -38.47 -19.32 -2.34
C GLY A 213 -39.64 -18.89 -3.23
N TYR A 214 -39.38 -18.15 -4.31
CA TYR A 214 -40.39 -17.76 -5.29
C TYR A 214 -40.95 -18.97 -6.07
N SER A 215 -40.09 -19.95 -6.42
CA SER A 215 -40.52 -21.15 -7.11
C SER A 215 -41.50 -21.98 -6.26
N ILE A 216 -41.20 -22.14 -4.97
CA ILE A 216 -42.03 -22.86 -4.01
C ILE A 216 -43.37 -22.15 -3.83
N SER A 217 -43.38 -20.82 -3.65
CA SER A 217 -44.62 -20.05 -3.47
C SER A 217 -45.51 -20.08 -4.70
N THR A 218 -44.96 -20.15 -5.92
CA THR A 218 -45.75 -20.22 -7.15
C THR A 218 -46.29 -21.63 -7.46
N VAL A 219 -45.71 -22.68 -6.87
CA VAL A 219 -46.18 -24.06 -7.02
C VAL A 219 -47.27 -24.38 -5.96
N ALA A 220 -47.17 -23.72 -4.77
CA ALA A 220 -48.11 -23.91 -3.67
C ALA A 220 -49.40 -23.09 -3.80
N ALA A 221 -49.49 -22.14 -4.74
CA ALA A 221 -50.68 -21.34 -5.06
C ALA A 221 -51.38 -21.90 -6.30
#